data_05cf3c147ab49105b1d919d0e2064363
#
_entry.id   05cf3c147ab49105b1d919d0e2064363
#
_cell.length_a   1.000
_cell.length_b   1.000
_cell.length_c   1.000
_cell.angle_alpha   90.00
_cell.angle_beta   90.00
_cell.angle_gamma   90.00
#
_symmetry.space_group_name_H-M   'P 1'
#
loop_
_entity.id
_entity.type
_entity.pdbx_description
1 polymer ?
#
loop_
_entity_poly.entity_id
_entity_poly.type
_entity_poly.pdbx_seq_one_letter_code
_entity_poly.pdbx_strand_id
1 'polypeptide(L)'
;MNNIKIFRANPGEGKTKWLFERAVEEKLNGKHLYYVGKEKSMDALAGMWEATFHEKCPMVNWCHESNIVEPCCIFTDDMLANLLDMDLWLTFMKKYGATWYITMDKECFVN
;
A
#
# COMPACT_ATOMS: atom_id res chain seq x y z
N MET A 1 -16.29 -7.57 -5.06
CA MET A 1 -16.31 -6.95 -3.72
C MET A 1 -14.90 -6.50 -3.35
N ASN A 2 -14.76 -5.25 -2.95
CA ASN A 2 -13.47 -4.72 -2.56
C ASN A 2 -13.11 -5.19 -1.15
N ASN A 3 -11.85 -5.58 -0.98
CA ASN A 3 -11.34 -6.06 0.29
C ASN A 3 -10.33 -5.04 0.82
N ILE A 4 -10.60 -4.50 1.99
CA ILE A 4 -9.75 -3.49 2.61
C ILE A 4 -9.23 -4.02 3.94
N LYS A 5 -7.91 -4.04 4.10
CA LYS A 5 -7.26 -4.48 5.32
C LYS A 5 -6.42 -3.35 5.89
N ILE A 6 -6.69 -2.99 7.12
CA ILE A 6 -6.03 -1.86 7.78
C ILE A 6 -5.27 -2.37 9.01
N PHE A 7 -4.01 -1.99 9.09
CA PHE A 7 -3.18 -2.26 10.26
C PHE A 7 -2.87 -0.93 10.96
N ARG A 8 -3.31 -0.80 12.19
CA ARG A 8 -3.10 0.40 12.99
C ARG A 8 -2.07 0.14 14.08
N ALA A 9 -1.02 0.95 14.10
CA ALA A 9 0.04 0.83 15.10
C ALA A 9 0.73 2.18 15.27
N ASN A 10 1.40 2.36 16.39
CA ASN A 10 2.22 3.54 16.61
C ASN A 10 3.52 3.44 15.81
N PRO A 11 4.24 4.56 15.58
CA PRO A 11 5.54 4.52 14.94
C PRO A 11 6.46 3.50 15.62
N GLY A 12 7.15 2.69 14.83
CA GLY A 12 8.05 1.66 15.35
C GLY A 12 7.40 0.34 15.74
N GLU A 13 6.09 0.19 15.59
CA GLU A 13 5.36 -1.01 15.97
C GLU A 13 5.12 -2.00 14.80
N GLY A 14 5.94 -1.93 13.76
CA GLY A 14 5.92 -2.95 12.70
C GLY A 14 4.97 -2.71 11.55
N LYS A 15 4.57 -1.49 11.28
CA LYS A 15 3.68 -1.18 10.13
C LYS A 15 4.32 -1.58 8.79
N THR A 16 5.56 -1.18 8.57
CA THR A 16 6.28 -1.53 7.34
C THR A 16 6.48 -3.02 7.22
N LYS A 17 6.81 -3.69 8.31
CA LYS A 17 6.99 -5.14 8.34
C LYS A 17 5.69 -5.85 7.93
N TRP A 18 4.57 -5.43 8.50
CA TRP A 18 3.27 -5.99 8.14
C TRP A 18 2.97 -5.81 6.66
N LEU A 19 3.22 -4.60 6.14
CA LEU A 19 2.98 -4.29 4.73
C LEU A 19 3.82 -5.19 3.82
N PHE A 20 5.09 -5.38 4.15
CA PHE A 20 6.00 -6.23 3.40
C PHE A 20 5.59 -7.71 3.44
N GLU A 21 5.14 -8.19 4.59
CA GLU A 21 4.66 -9.55 4.71
C GLU A 21 3.44 -9.80 3.82
N ARG A 22 2.52 -8.84 3.78
CA ARG A 22 1.35 -8.93 2.87
C ARG A 22 1.77 -8.86 1.42
N ALA A 23 2.75 -8.01 1.09
CA ALA A 23 3.26 -7.90 -0.27
C ALA A 23 3.90 -9.19 -0.76
N VAL A 24 4.69 -9.85 0.08
CA VAL A 24 5.31 -11.14 -0.25
C VAL A 24 4.24 -12.18 -0.54
N GLU A 25 3.22 -12.27 0.32
CA GLU A 25 2.10 -13.21 0.13
C GLU A 25 1.40 -13.00 -1.20
N GLU A 26 1.07 -11.76 -1.52
CA GLU A 26 0.32 -11.46 -2.73
C GLU A 26 1.16 -11.63 -3.99
N LYS A 27 2.44 -11.35 -3.91
CA LYS A 27 3.38 -11.61 -5.00
C LYS A 27 3.44 -13.11 -5.31
N LEU A 28 3.50 -13.94 -4.27
CA LEU A 28 3.49 -15.39 -4.43
C LEU A 28 2.18 -15.91 -5.03
N ASN A 29 1.09 -15.18 -4.81
CA ASN A 29 -0.20 -15.50 -5.41
C ASN A 29 -0.35 -14.98 -6.85
N GLY A 30 0.71 -14.44 -7.43
CA GLY A 30 0.73 -13.98 -8.82
C GLY A 30 0.04 -12.64 -9.06
N LYS A 31 -0.23 -11.87 -8.03
CA LYS A 31 -0.88 -10.58 -8.19
C LYS A 31 0.13 -9.47 -8.47
N HIS A 32 -0.32 -8.46 -9.21
CA HIS A 32 0.46 -7.26 -9.45
C HIS A 32 0.35 -6.34 -8.24
N LEU A 33 1.48 -5.76 -7.81
CA LEU A 33 1.55 -4.94 -6.61
C LEU A 33 1.75 -3.47 -6.98
N TYR A 34 0.85 -2.62 -6.48
CA TYR A 34 0.92 -1.18 -6.70
C TYR A 34 1.01 -0.46 -5.37
N TYR A 35 1.73 0.65 -5.36
CA TYR A 35 1.82 1.53 -4.20
C TYR A 35 1.19 2.87 -4.53
N VAL A 36 0.35 3.38 -3.64
CA VAL A 36 -0.26 4.69 -3.78
C VAL A 36 0.30 5.61 -2.70
N GLY A 37 1.03 6.62 -3.12
CA GLY A 37 1.65 7.57 -2.21
C GLY A 37 2.58 8.51 -2.95
N LYS A 38 3.25 9.36 -2.18
CA LYS A 38 4.22 10.30 -2.74
C LYS A 38 5.45 9.56 -3.25
N GLU A 39 6.09 10.12 -4.26
CA GLU A 39 7.30 9.54 -4.85
C GLU A 39 8.40 9.31 -3.82
N LYS A 40 8.60 10.27 -2.91
CA LYS A 40 9.57 10.14 -1.81
C LYS A 40 9.26 8.92 -0.91
N SER A 41 7.99 8.71 -0.61
CA SER A 41 7.57 7.58 0.22
C SER A 41 7.79 6.27 -0.52
N MET A 42 7.51 6.23 -1.81
CA MET A 42 7.77 5.06 -2.64
C MET A 42 9.26 4.73 -2.68
N ASP A 43 10.12 5.74 -2.88
CA ASP A 43 11.58 5.56 -2.92
C ASP A 43 12.10 5.01 -1.60
N ALA A 44 11.62 5.56 -0.49
CA ALA A 44 12.01 5.09 0.84
C ALA A 44 11.57 3.64 1.07
N LEU A 45 10.36 3.30 0.67
CA LEU A 45 9.82 1.96 0.79
C LEU A 45 10.62 0.97 -0.05
N ALA A 46 10.93 1.35 -1.29
CA ALA A 46 11.73 0.53 -2.20
C ALA A 46 13.13 0.27 -1.65
N GLY A 47 13.76 1.30 -1.07
CA GLY A 47 15.07 1.17 -0.42
C GLY A 47 15.04 0.20 0.74
N MET A 48 14.01 0.26 1.57
CA MET A 48 13.84 -0.67 2.69
C MET A 48 13.59 -2.10 2.21
N TRP A 49 12.84 -2.26 1.14
CA TRP A 49 12.59 -3.57 0.55
C TRP A 49 13.90 -4.20 0.06
N GLU A 50 14.68 -3.44 -0.71
CA GLU A 50 15.95 -3.91 -1.23
C GLU A 50 16.94 -4.27 -0.13
N ALA A 51 16.97 -3.48 0.94
CA ALA A 51 17.82 -3.77 2.11
C ALA A 51 17.39 -5.04 2.84
N THR A 52 16.10 -5.31 2.88
CA THR A 52 15.54 -6.47 3.59
C THR A 52 15.63 -7.77 2.79
N PHE A 53 15.29 -7.71 1.51
CA PHE A 53 15.14 -8.91 0.68
C PHE A 53 16.24 -9.10 -0.35
N HIS A 54 17.14 -8.13 -0.50
CA HIS A 54 18.24 -8.16 -1.49
C HIS A 54 17.74 -8.35 -2.91
N GLU A 55 16.57 -7.76 -3.22
CA GLU A 55 15.98 -7.82 -4.55
C GLU A 55 15.27 -6.50 -4.84
N LYS A 56 14.96 -6.25 -6.10
CA LYS A 56 14.22 -5.05 -6.50
C LYS A 56 12.81 -5.09 -5.93
N CYS A 57 12.34 -3.94 -5.44
CA CYS A 57 10.97 -3.83 -4.92
C CYS A 57 9.95 -4.14 -6.03
N PRO A 58 9.00 -5.06 -5.77
CA PRO A 58 8.01 -5.44 -6.77
C PRO A 58 6.83 -4.48 -6.87
N MET A 59 6.71 -3.54 -5.94
CA MET A 59 5.62 -2.55 -6.00
C MET A 59 5.94 -1.47 -7.03
N VAL A 60 4.93 -1.08 -7.80
CA VAL A 60 5.04 -0.02 -8.79
C VAL A 60 4.19 1.16 -8.33
N ASN A 61 4.70 2.37 -8.47
CA ASN A 61 3.94 3.55 -8.08
C ASN A 61 2.74 3.71 -9.02
N TRP A 62 1.55 3.72 -8.43
CA TRP A 62 0.29 3.87 -9.15
C TRP A 62 0.26 5.08 -10.08
N CYS A 63 0.84 6.19 -9.63
CA CYS A 63 0.84 7.45 -10.40
C CYS A 63 1.58 7.35 -11.73
N HIS A 64 2.46 6.38 -11.89
CA HIS A 64 3.25 6.20 -13.10
C HIS A 64 2.66 5.16 -14.05
N GLU A 65 1.53 4.55 -13.67
CA GLU A 65 0.91 3.52 -14.48
C GLU A 65 -0.32 4.04 -15.21
N SER A 66 -0.32 3.93 -16.53
CA SER A 66 -1.48 4.28 -17.35
C SER A 66 -2.53 3.19 -17.36
N ASN A 67 -2.11 1.94 -17.18
CA ASN A 67 -3.01 0.79 -17.17
C ASN A 67 -2.74 -0.06 -15.94
N ILE A 68 -3.77 -0.35 -15.16
CA ILE A 68 -3.69 -1.22 -14.01
C ILE A 68 -3.97 -2.64 -14.44
N VAL A 69 -3.06 -3.55 -14.14
CA VAL A 69 -3.16 -4.95 -14.50
C VAL A 69 -3.78 -5.74 -13.35
N GLU A 70 -4.86 -6.42 -13.62
CA GLU A 70 -5.53 -7.28 -12.64
C GLU A 70 -5.12 -8.75 -12.82
N PRO A 71 -5.13 -9.56 -11.77
CA PRO A 71 -5.45 -9.21 -10.38
C PRO A 71 -4.35 -8.41 -9.72
N CYS A 72 -4.74 -7.46 -8.88
CA CYS A 72 -3.79 -6.57 -8.25
C CYS A 72 -4.10 -6.30 -6.78
N CYS A 73 -3.09 -5.83 -6.07
CA CYS A 73 -3.19 -5.37 -4.70
C CYS A 73 -2.62 -3.96 -4.61
N ILE A 74 -3.21 -3.15 -3.75
CA ILE A 74 -2.81 -1.76 -3.58
C ILE A 74 -2.32 -1.56 -2.14
N PHE A 75 -1.14 -0.98 -2.01
CA PHE A 75 -0.52 -0.72 -0.71
C PHE A 75 -0.40 0.78 -0.50
N THR A 76 -0.68 1.23 0.71
CA THR A 76 -0.52 2.64 1.06
C THR A 76 -0.19 2.78 2.53
N ASP A 77 0.46 3.89 2.88
CA ASP A 77 0.85 4.17 4.25
C ASP A 77 0.07 5.35 4.86
N ASP A 78 0.40 5.68 6.10
CA ASP A 78 -0.28 6.68 6.92
C ASP A 78 -0.45 8.04 6.27
N MET A 79 0.58 8.48 5.58
CA MET A 79 0.59 9.84 5.06
C MET A 79 -0.48 10.06 4.01
N LEU A 80 -0.70 9.06 3.20
CA LEU A 80 -1.72 9.16 2.16
C LEU A 80 -3.12 9.18 2.77
N ALA A 81 -3.34 8.39 3.82
CA ALA A 81 -4.62 8.33 4.51
C ALA A 81 -5.04 9.69 5.08
N ASN A 82 -4.06 10.52 5.46
CA ASN A 82 -4.32 11.85 5.98
C ASN A 82 -4.52 12.92 4.91
N LEU A 83 -4.11 12.64 3.68
CA LEU A 83 -4.09 13.63 2.62
C LEU A 83 -5.22 13.48 1.61
N LEU A 84 -5.81 12.31 1.53
CA LEU A 84 -6.85 12.03 0.55
C LEU A 84 -8.24 12.18 1.13
N ASP A 85 -9.12 12.71 0.29
CA ASP A 85 -10.54 12.71 0.55
C ASP A 85 -11.04 11.27 0.60
N MET A 86 -11.75 10.91 1.67
CA MET A 86 -12.24 9.54 1.86
C MET A 86 -13.22 9.11 0.77
N ASP A 87 -14.02 10.02 0.26
CA ASP A 87 -14.96 9.70 -0.83
C ASP A 87 -14.22 9.35 -2.12
N LEU A 88 -13.14 10.08 -2.40
CA LEU A 88 -12.29 9.80 -3.54
C LEU A 88 -11.61 8.45 -3.39
N TRP A 89 -11.12 8.14 -2.20
CA TRP A 89 -10.53 6.85 -1.86
C TRP A 89 -11.52 5.71 -2.12
N LEU A 90 -12.72 5.84 -1.58
CA LEU A 90 -13.77 4.83 -1.74
C LEU A 90 -14.13 4.64 -3.21
N THR A 91 -14.16 5.72 -3.97
CA THR A 91 -14.41 5.65 -5.41
C THR A 91 -13.33 4.85 -6.13
N PHE A 92 -12.07 5.12 -5.81
CA PHE A 92 -10.95 4.38 -6.39
C PHE A 92 -10.99 2.91 -6.02
N MET A 93 -11.24 2.60 -4.76
CA MET A 93 -11.31 1.22 -4.29
C MET A 93 -12.39 0.42 -4.99
N LYS A 94 -13.55 1.02 -5.20
CA LYS A 94 -14.67 0.37 -5.89
C LYS A 94 -14.38 0.13 -7.35
N LYS A 95 -13.66 1.06 -7.99
CA LYS A 95 -13.40 1.00 -9.42
C LYS A 95 -12.55 -0.20 -9.84
N TYR A 96 -11.57 -0.57 -9.02
CA TYR A 96 -10.54 -1.52 -9.44
C TYR A 96 -10.65 -2.91 -8.84
N GLY A 97 -11.63 -3.16 -7.99
CA GLY A 97 -11.85 -4.49 -7.43
C GLY A 97 -10.63 -5.12 -6.75
N ALA A 98 -9.70 -4.31 -6.30
CA ALA A 98 -8.45 -4.77 -5.72
C ALA A 98 -8.54 -4.96 -4.21
N THR A 99 -7.62 -5.77 -3.66
CA THR A 99 -7.41 -5.82 -2.22
C THR A 99 -6.51 -4.65 -1.84
N TRP A 100 -6.94 -3.88 -0.85
CA TRP A 100 -6.18 -2.74 -0.35
C TRP A 100 -5.57 -3.06 1.00
N TYR A 101 -4.28 -2.80 1.13
CA TYR A 101 -3.54 -2.92 2.38
C TYR A 101 -3.10 -1.55 2.82
N ILE A 102 -3.61 -1.10 3.97
CA ILE A 102 -3.39 0.25 4.46
C ILE A 102 -2.76 0.19 5.84
N THR A 103 -1.68 0.93 6.05
CA THR A 103 -1.12 1.10 7.39
C THR A 103 -1.42 2.50 7.88
N MET A 104 -1.73 2.61 9.16
CA MET A 104 -2.10 3.88 9.79
C MET A 104 -1.58 3.96 11.21
N ASP A 105 -1.22 5.16 11.63
CA ASP A 105 -0.95 5.43 13.04
C ASP A 105 -2.26 5.31 13.84
N LYS A 106 -2.16 4.86 15.08
CA LYS A 106 -3.34 4.76 15.94
C LYS A 106 -4.04 6.09 16.12
N GLU A 107 -3.30 7.18 16.06
CA GLU A 107 -3.81 8.54 16.26
C GLU A 107 -4.48 9.14 15.03
N CYS A 108 -4.39 8.50 13.87
CA CYS A 108 -4.99 9.01 12.63
C CYS A 108 -6.52 9.08 12.67
N PHE A 109 -7.15 8.46 13.65
CA PHE A 109 -8.60 8.39 13.79
C PHE A 109 -9.09 9.07 15.06
N VAL A 110 -8.45 10.14 15.44
CA VAL A 110 -8.95 10.96 16.55
C VAL A 110 -10.12 11.77 16.03
N ASN A 111 -11.26 11.49 16.54
CA ASN A 111 -12.47 12.25 16.24
C ASN A 111 -12.65 13.36 17.26
#